data_5a7a7458f42a021cdbdf2ad42ac24243
#
_entry.id   5a7a7458f42a021cdbdf2ad42ac24243
#
_cell.length_a   1.000
_cell.length_b   1.000
_cell.length_c   1.000
_cell.angle_alpha   90.00
_cell.angle_beta   90.00
_cell.angle_gamma   90.00
#
_symmetry.space_group_name_H-M   'P 1'
#
loop_
_entity.id
_entity.type
_entity.pdbx_description
1 polymer ?
#
loop_
_entity_poly.entity_id
_entity_poly.type
_entity_poly.pdbx_seq_one_letter_code
_entity_poly.pdbx_strand_id
1 'polypeptide(L)'
;DNRDAARDGLAAAYVGDQGKGSQIILAHSNKDVQALNEAVREARKERGELRGTARFMAERGGREFAPGDRIVFLKNDRDLGVKNGTLGTVERAEDGSLAVRLDSGEARQVQASQYAAVDHGYAVTIHKAQGVTVDRAYLLATPGMDRSLAYVGMTRHREAATLFAGADDFTDRRAGRLVDHGAAPYENKPENRPSYFATLENDK
;
A
#
# COMPACT_ATOMS: atom_id res chain seq x y z
N ASP A 1 6.55 -9.42 -18.93
CA ASP A 1 6.12 -8.22 -18.18
C ASP A 1 7.21 -7.85 -17.18
N ASN A 2 7.68 -6.61 -17.20
CA ASN A 2 8.71 -6.10 -16.32
C ASN A 2 8.09 -5.53 -15.01
N ARG A 3 8.93 -5.10 -14.06
CA ARG A 3 8.50 -4.51 -12.80
C ARG A 3 7.61 -3.28 -12.98
N ASP A 4 7.86 -2.46 -13.99
CA ASP A 4 7.06 -1.26 -14.24
C ASP A 4 5.66 -1.66 -14.69
N ALA A 5 5.52 -2.63 -15.60
CA ALA A 5 4.22 -3.18 -15.99
C ALA A 5 3.47 -3.82 -14.81
N ALA A 6 4.19 -4.46 -13.86
CA ALA A 6 3.57 -4.98 -12.65
C ALA A 6 3.05 -3.86 -11.73
N ARG A 7 3.78 -2.74 -11.60
CA ARG A 7 3.32 -1.56 -10.85
C ARG A 7 2.09 -0.92 -11.50
N ASP A 8 2.12 -0.75 -12.84
CA ASP A 8 1.00 -0.17 -13.58
C ASP A 8 -0.25 -1.04 -13.46
N GLY A 9 -0.11 -2.35 -13.61
CA GLY A 9 -1.19 -3.32 -13.41
C GLY A 9 -1.75 -3.29 -11.99
N LEU A 10 -0.88 -3.18 -10.98
CA LEU A 10 -1.28 -3.06 -9.59
C LEU A 10 -2.01 -1.75 -9.33
N ALA A 11 -1.50 -0.62 -9.82
CA ALA A 11 -2.15 0.68 -9.68
C ALA A 11 -3.53 0.69 -10.35
N ALA A 12 -3.64 0.12 -11.54
CA ALA A 12 -4.91 -0.01 -12.27
C ALA A 12 -5.93 -0.87 -11.49
N ALA A 13 -5.50 -2.01 -10.92
CA ALA A 13 -6.35 -2.86 -10.09
C ALA A 13 -6.85 -2.13 -8.85
N TYR A 14 -5.95 -1.44 -8.13
CA TYR A 14 -6.30 -0.65 -6.95
C TYR A 14 -7.35 0.42 -7.29
N VAL A 15 -7.14 1.18 -8.36
CA VAL A 15 -8.08 2.24 -8.79
C VAL A 15 -9.39 1.64 -9.32
N GLY A 16 -9.33 0.49 -10.00
CA GLY A 16 -10.52 -0.22 -10.51
C GLY A 16 -11.44 -0.79 -9.41
N ASP A 17 -10.88 -1.07 -8.26
CA ASP A 17 -11.61 -1.62 -7.10
C ASP A 17 -12.06 -0.57 -6.09
N GLN A 18 -11.95 0.72 -6.42
CA GLN A 18 -12.46 1.78 -5.54
C GLN A 18 -13.96 1.63 -5.24
N GLY A 19 -14.32 1.86 -3.98
CA GLY A 19 -15.68 1.66 -3.50
C GLY A 19 -16.02 0.23 -3.09
N LYS A 20 -15.10 -0.73 -3.26
CA LYS A 20 -15.27 -2.14 -2.84
C LYS A 20 -14.67 -2.43 -1.46
N GLY A 21 -14.74 -1.47 -0.55
CA GLY A 21 -14.18 -1.59 0.81
C GLY A 21 -12.83 -0.90 0.98
N SER A 22 -12.22 -1.12 2.13
CA SER A 22 -10.90 -0.56 2.46
C SER A 22 -9.78 -1.26 1.69
N GLN A 23 -8.79 -0.49 1.23
CA GLN A 23 -7.75 -0.96 0.34
C GLN A 23 -6.38 -0.48 0.78
N ILE A 24 -5.33 -1.29 0.54
CA ILE A 24 -3.94 -0.91 0.76
C ILE A 24 -3.03 -1.58 -0.28
N ILE A 25 -2.01 -0.86 -0.70
CA ILE A 25 -0.91 -1.42 -1.48
C ILE A 25 0.29 -1.64 -0.56
N LEU A 26 0.93 -2.78 -0.71
CA LEU A 26 2.07 -3.20 0.09
C LEU A 26 3.28 -3.45 -0.80
N ALA A 27 4.43 -2.90 -0.43
CA ALA A 27 5.69 -3.14 -1.09
C ALA A 27 6.83 -3.32 -0.07
N HIS A 28 7.93 -3.91 -0.51
CA HIS A 28 9.10 -4.11 0.36
C HIS A 28 9.92 -2.83 0.51
N SER A 29 10.21 -2.15 -0.60
CA SER A 29 11.11 -0.98 -0.61
C SER A 29 10.37 0.36 -0.60
N ASN A 30 10.97 1.38 0.02
CA ASN A 30 10.45 2.75 -0.05
C ASN A 30 10.42 3.30 -1.49
N LYS A 31 11.34 2.85 -2.36
CA LYS A 31 11.37 3.24 -3.78
C LYS A 31 10.11 2.74 -4.50
N ASP A 32 9.73 1.48 -4.26
CA ASP A 32 8.51 0.92 -4.84
C ASP A 32 7.25 1.57 -4.27
N VAL A 33 7.24 1.84 -2.96
CA VAL A 33 6.15 2.59 -2.31
C VAL A 33 5.95 3.96 -2.95
N GLN A 34 7.03 4.72 -3.19
CA GLN A 34 6.94 6.02 -3.82
C GLN A 34 6.39 5.90 -5.25
N ALA A 35 6.96 5.02 -6.07
CA ALA A 35 6.51 4.81 -7.44
C ALA A 35 5.03 4.38 -7.52
N LEU A 36 4.58 3.51 -6.61
CA LEU A 36 3.18 3.07 -6.54
C LEU A 36 2.24 4.20 -6.11
N ASN A 37 2.63 5.02 -5.13
CA ASN A 37 1.85 6.19 -4.72
C ASN A 37 1.69 7.19 -5.87
N GLU A 38 2.76 7.44 -6.62
CA GLU A 38 2.75 8.32 -7.81
C GLU A 38 1.84 7.75 -8.91
N ALA A 39 1.98 6.46 -9.24
CA ALA A 39 1.19 5.79 -10.27
C ALA A 39 -0.32 5.79 -9.96
N VAL A 40 -0.69 5.44 -8.72
CA VAL A 40 -2.10 5.46 -8.29
C VAL A 40 -2.66 6.87 -8.32
N ARG A 41 -1.90 7.84 -7.80
CA ARG A 41 -2.36 9.23 -7.77
C ARG A 41 -2.56 9.79 -9.16
N GLU A 42 -1.64 9.51 -10.11
CA GLU A 42 -1.78 9.94 -11.49
C GLU A 42 -2.99 9.31 -12.17
N ALA A 43 -3.18 8.01 -12.03
CA ALA A 43 -4.36 7.31 -12.56
C ALA A 43 -5.68 7.90 -12.01
N ARG A 44 -5.70 8.30 -10.73
CA ARG A 44 -6.88 8.95 -10.14
C ARG A 44 -7.11 10.38 -10.65
N LYS A 45 -6.02 11.13 -10.92
CA LYS A 45 -6.12 12.45 -11.56
C LYS A 45 -6.67 12.35 -12.98
N GLU A 46 -6.17 11.42 -13.78
CA GLU A 46 -6.65 11.16 -15.14
C GLU A 46 -8.13 10.82 -15.17
N ARG A 47 -8.65 10.14 -14.14
CA ARG A 47 -10.08 9.85 -13.97
C ARG A 47 -10.88 11.04 -13.43
N GLY A 48 -10.22 12.17 -13.12
CA GLY A 48 -10.86 13.37 -12.58
C GLY A 48 -11.37 13.22 -11.13
N GLU A 49 -10.88 12.22 -10.40
CA GLU A 49 -11.28 11.93 -9.02
C GLU A 49 -10.62 12.87 -8.00
N LEU A 50 -9.44 13.41 -8.32
CA LEU A 50 -8.67 14.31 -7.47
C LEU A 50 -8.74 15.74 -8.05
N ARG A 51 -9.46 16.62 -7.38
CA ARG A 51 -9.63 18.02 -7.77
C ARG A 51 -9.29 18.95 -6.60
N GLY A 52 -8.88 20.17 -6.90
CA GLY A 52 -8.59 21.18 -5.88
C GLY A 52 -7.34 20.84 -5.09
N THR A 53 -6.22 20.57 -5.79
CA THR A 53 -4.92 20.29 -5.17
C THR A 53 -4.38 21.51 -4.43
N ALA A 54 -3.84 21.28 -3.25
CA ALA A 54 -3.16 22.26 -2.42
C ALA A 54 -1.72 21.81 -2.12
N ARG A 55 -0.82 22.77 -1.94
CA ARG A 55 0.59 22.50 -1.62
C ARG A 55 0.78 22.32 -0.12
N PHE A 56 1.49 21.28 0.24
CA PHE A 56 1.86 20.99 1.61
C PHE A 56 3.37 20.73 1.70
N MET A 57 4.08 21.50 2.51
CA MET A 57 5.51 21.30 2.74
C MET A 57 5.71 20.16 3.72
N ALA A 58 5.85 18.97 3.16
CA ALA A 58 6.17 17.77 3.91
C ALA A 58 7.67 17.69 4.23
N GLU A 59 8.04 16.91 5.24
CA GLU A 59 9.44 16.73 5.67
C GLU A 59 10.37 16.24 4.53
N ARG A 60 9.82 15.46 3.60
CA ARG A 60 10.54 14.91 2.43
C ARG A 60 10.43 15.78 1.18
N GLY A 61 10.06 17.06 1.33
CA GLY A 61 9.85 18.01 0.25
C GLY A 61 8.37 18.30 0.00
N GLY A 62 8.12 19.28 -0.88
CA GLY A 62 6.76 19.68 -1.23
C GLY A 62 5.95 18.52 -1.79
N ARG A 63 4.70 18.43 -1.32
CA ARG A 63 3.69 17.49 -1.80
C ARG A 63 2.44 18.26 -2.19
N GLU A 64 1.69 17.71 -3.11
CA GLU A 64 0.34 18.17 -3.42
C GLU A 64 -0.65 17.16 -2.88
N PHE A 65 -1.67 17.65 -2.19
CA PHE A 65 -2.80 16.85 -1.74
C PHE A 65 -4.12 17.42 -2.29
N ALA A 66 -5.05 16.54 -2.55
CA ALA A 66 -6.43 16.86 -2.92
C ALA A 66 -7.39 16.14 -1.97
N PRO A 67 -8.63 16.63 -1.83
CA PRO A 67 -9.68 15.86 -1.19
C PRO A 67 -9.81 14.48 -1.85
N GLY A 68 -9.86 13.43 -1.04
CA GLY A 68 -9.85 12.03 -1.49
C GLY A 68 -8.47 11.38 -1.58
N ASP A 69 -7.37 12.13 -1.49
CA ASP A 69 -6.03 11.53 -1.41
C ASP A 69 -5.90 10.69 -0.12
N ARG A 70 -5.21 9.56 -0.24
CA ARG A 70 -4.77 8.79 0.93
C ARG A 70 -3.49 9.38 1.49
N ILE A 71 -3.39 9.44 2.80
CA ILE A 71 -2.25 9.99 3.54
C ILE A 71 -1.75 8.99 4.58
N VAL A 72 -0.43 8.98 4.80
CA VAL A 72 0.24 8.23 5.86
C VAL A 72 1.03 9.18 6.76
N PHE A 73 0.90 9.00 8.07
CA PHE A 73 1.70 9.69 9.07
C PHE A 73 3.01 8.94 9.30
N LEU A 74 4.14 9.64 9.25
CA LEU A 74 5.47 9.02 9.25
C LEU A 74 6.17 9.07 10.60
N LYS A 75 5.62 9.78 11.58
CA LYS A 75 6.14 9.91 12.95
C LYS A 75 5.01 9.86 13.96
N ASN A 76 5.35 9.46 15.18
CA ASN A 76 4.43 9.55 16.29
C ASN A 76 4.25 11.02 16.72
N ASP A 77 3.02 11.42 16.97
CA ASP A 77 2.68 12.70 17.56
C ASP A 77 1.52 12.51 18.54
N ARG A 78 1.75 12.90 19.80
CA ARG A 78 0.77 12.70 20.88
C ARG A 78 -0.36 13.73 20.82
N ASP A 79 -0.06 14.94 20.41
CA ASP A 79 -1.03 16.03 20.36
C ASP A 79 -2.00 15.83 19.20
N LEU A 80 -1.49 15.37 18.06
CA LEU A 80 -2.33 14.91 16.94
C LEU A 80 -2.97 13.54 17.18
N GLY A 81 -2.50 12.76 18.15
CA GLY A 81 -2.99 11.41 18.42
C GLY A 81 -2.70 10.43 17.28
N VAL A 82 -1.57 10.60 16.59
CA VAL A 82 -1.17 9.76 15.46
C VAL A 82 0.13 9.00 15.76
N LYS A 83 0.30 7.86 15.11
CA LYS A 83 1.52 7.05 15.15
C LYS A 83 2.12 6.90 13.76
N ASN A 84 3.40 6.55 13.71
CA ASN A 84 4.04 6.16 12.45
C ASN A 84 3.28 4.98 11.81
N GLY A 85 2.84 5.18 10.56
CA GLY A 85 2.01 4.22 9.84
C GLY A 85 0.50 4.45 9.96
N THR A 86 0.04 5.41 10.79
CA THR A 86 -1.38 5.80 10.82
C THR A 86 -1.80 6.26 9.42
N LEU A 87 -2.93 5.76 8.95
CA LEU A 87 -3.50 6.05 7.63
C LEU A 87 -4.77 6.88 7.77
N GLY A 88 -5.05 7.67 6.73
CA GLY A 88 -6.27 8.44 6.64
C GLY A 88 -6.58 8.88 5.21
N THR A 89 -7.66 9.61 5.06
CA THR A 89 -8.10 10.22 3.80
C THR A 89 -8.21 11.73 3.99
N VAL A 90 -7.68 12.49 3.05
CA VAL A 90 -7.80 13.94 3.03
C VAL A 90 -9.24 14.30 2.71
N GLU A 91 -9.91 15.04 3.59
CA GLU A 91 -11.27 15.57 3.39
C GLU A 91 -11.24 16.98 2.79
N ARG A 92 -10.23 17.77 3.19
CA ARG A 92 -10.01 19.12 2.67
C ARG A 92 -8.52 19.40 2.60
N ALA A 93 -8.09 20.05 1.53
CA ALA A 93 -6.71 20.48 1.34
C ALA A 93 -6.68 21.97 1.05
N GLU A 94 -5.86 22.69 1.82
CA GLU A 94 -5.53 24.10 1.65
C GLU A 94 -4.01 24.23 1.75
N ASP A 95 -3.44 25.30 1.18
CA ASP A 95 -1.98 25.45 1.21
C ASP A 95 -1.45 25.47 2.65
N GLY A 96 -0.60 24.49 2.94
CA GLY A 96 0.00 24.26 4.27
C GLY A 96 -0.93 23.62 5.30
N SER A 97 -2.17 23.23 4.94
CA SER A 97 -3.16 22.68 5.89
C SER A 97 -3.98 21.56 5.27
N LEU A 98 -4.18 20.48 6.03
CA LEU A 98 -4.99 19.32 5.63
C LEU A 98 -5.99 18.96 6.73
N ALA A 99 -7.27 18.82 6.36
CA ALA A 99 -8.26 18.14 7.19
C ALA A 99 -8.28 16.66 6.78
N VAL A 100 -8.02 15.76 7.72
CA VAL A 100 -7.84 14.33 7.47
C VAL A 100 -8.81 13.51 8.32
N ARG A 101 -9.49 12.56 7.70
CA ARG A 101 -10.22 11.49 8.39
C ARG A 101 -9.30 10.28 8.53
N LEU A 102 -8.95 9.92 9.76
CA LEU A 102 -8.18 8.71 10.03
C LEU A 102 -9.03 7.47 9.73
N ASP A 103 -8.39 6.35 9.43
CA ASP A 103 -9.10 5.07 9.21
C ASP A 103 -9.80 4.56 10.48
N SER A 104 -9.40 5.05 11.66
CA SER A 104 -10.13 4.87 12.93
C SER A 104 -11.45 5.64 13.01
N GLY A 105 -11.73 6.55 12.07
CA GLY A 105 -12.92 7.41 12.02
C GLY A 105 -12.73 8.80 12.60
N GLU A 106 -11.62 9.08 13.27
CA GLU A 106 -11.35 10.36 13.91
C GLU A 106 -10.88 11.42 12.90
N ALA A 107 -11.32 12.67 13.08
CA ALA A 107 -10.86 13.79 12.27
C ALA A 107 -9.60 14.42 12.88
N ARG A 108 -8.68 14.86 12.04
CA ARG A 108 -7.47 15.58 12.42
C ARG A 108 -7.24 16.77 11.49
N GLN A 109 -6.77 17.87 12.09
CA GLN A 109 -6.28 19.03 11.34
C GLN A 109 -4.75 19.00 11.40
N VAL A 110 -4.11 18.98 10.24
CA VAL A 110 -2.65 18.89 10.10
C VAL A 110 -2.14 20.17 9.50
N GLN A 111 -1.32 20.90 10.21
CA GLN A 111 -0.64 22.12 9.75
C GLN A 111 0.82 21.78 9.43
N ALA A 112 1.29 22.12 8.24
CA ALA A 112 2.66 21.85 7.82
C ALA A 112 3.71 22.49 8.74
N SER A 113 3.39 23.64 9.34
CA SER A 113 4.25 24.32 10.31
C SER A 113 4.40 23.59 11.64
N GLN A 114 3.47 22.72 11.99
CA GLN A 114 3.45 21.98 13.25
C GLN A 114 3.84 20.51 13.04
N TYR A 115 3.36 19.90 11.97
CA TYR A 115 3.59 18.51 11.67
C TYR A 115 3.73 18.29 10.16
N ALA A 116 4.97 18.08 9.71
CA ALA A 116 5.29 17.90 8.29
C ALA A 116 5.59 16.43 7.90
N ALA A 117 5.52 15.50 8.86
CA ALA A 117 5.90 14.10 8.65
C ALA A 117 4.77 13.27 8.01
N VAL A 118 4.32 13.70 6.83
CA VAL A 118 3.27 13.04 6.04
C VAL A 118 3.75 12.70 4.63
N ASP A 119 3.11 11.73 4.01
CA ASP A 119 3.27 11.40 2.58
C ASP A 119 1.97 10.79 2.03
N HIS A 120 1.90 10.54 0.72
CA HIS A 120 0.78 9.78 0.15
C HIS A 120 0.74 8.36 0.74
N GLY A 121 -0.45 7.86 1.01
CA GLY A 121 -0.70 6.63 1.75
C GLY A 121 -1.50 5.58 0.99
N TYR A 122 -1.49 5.58 -0.34
CA TYR A 122 -2.06 4.50 -1.15
C TYR A 122 -1.23 3.22 -1.01
N ALA A 123 0.09 3.38 -1.04
CA ALA A 123 1.06 2.33 -0.79
C ALA A 123 1.89 2.63 0.46
N VAL A 124 2.21 1.59 1.21
CA VAL A 124 3.13 1.65 2.36
C VAL A 124 4.05 0.43 2.37
N THR A 125 5.13 0.49 3.14
CA THR A 125 5.95 -0.72 3.33
C THR A 125 5.20 -1.75 4.17
N ILE A 126 5.44 -3.05 3.90
CA ILE A 126 4.83 -4.15 4.65
C ILE A 126 5.06 -3.99 6.16
N HIS A 127 6.25 -3.51 6.57
CA HIS A 127 6.56 -3.25 7.97
C HIS A 127 5.65 -2.18 8.61
N LYS A 128 5.32 -1.11 7.87
CA LYS A 128 4.41 -0.07 8.36
C LYS A 128 2.96 -0.53 8.42
N ALA A 129 2.59 -1.51 7.62
CA ALA A 129 1.26 -2.09 7.63
C ALA A 129 1.04 -3.13 8.75
N GLN A 130 2.00 -3.33 9.64
CA GLN A 130 1.80 -4.22 10.79
C GLN A 130 0.66 -3.71 11.67
N GLY A 131 -0.31 -4.59 11.92
CA GLY A 131 -1.54 -4.24 12.65
C GLY A 131 -2.65 -3.61 11.80
N VAL A 132 -2.40 -3.27 10.54
CA VAL A 132 -3.43 -2.83 9.60
C VAL A 132 -4.19 -4.06 9.06
N THR A 133 -5.51 -3.98 9.02
CA THR A 133 -6.38 -4.96 8.36
C THR A 133 -7.34 -4.21 7.45
N VAL A 134 -7.40 -4.61 6.19
CA VAL A 134 -8.23 -3.99 5.14
C VAL A 134 -9.07 -5.06 4.45
N ASP A 135 -10.02 -4.65 3.64
CA ASP A 135 -10.82 -5.61 2.89
C ASP A 135 -10.00 -6.18 1.71
N ARG A 136 -9.20 -5.35 1.04
CA ARG A 136 -8.38 -5.74 -0.11
C ARG A 136 -6.93 -5.29 0.02
N ALA A 137 -5.99 -6.21 -0.13
CA ALA A 137 -4.56 -5.94 -0.13
C ALA A 137 -3.95 -6.24 -1.51
N TYR A 138 -3.09 -5.36 -1.98
CA TYR A 138 -2.34 -5.53 -3.23
C TYR A 138 -0.86 -5.57 -2.88
N LEU A 139 -0.17 -6.63 -3.25
CA LEU A 139 1.24 -6.84 -2.91
C LEU A 139 2.11 -6.82 -4.15
N LEU A 140 3.10 -5.92 -4.18
CA LEU A 140 4.17 -5.98 -5.17
C LEU A 140 5.28 -6.90 -4.66
N ALA A 141 5.40 -8.08 -5.27
CA ALA A 141 6.48 -9.02 -4.98
C ALA A 141 7.77 -8.60 -5.71
N THR A 142 8.87 -8.63 -4.98
CA THR A 142 10.21 -8.34 -5.49
C THR A 142 11.22 -9.34 -4.94
N PRO A 143 12.37 -9.56 -5.61
CA PRO A 143 13.37 -10.56 -5.18
C PRO A 143 13.93 -10.36 -3.78
N GLY A 144 13.90 -9.13 -3.24
CA GLY A 144 14.34 -8.83 -1.86
C GLY A 144 13.32 -9.16 -0.78
N MET A 145 12.15 -9.69 -1.15
CA MET A 145 11.10 -10.07 -0.21
C MET A 145 11.26 -11.53 0.19
N ASP A 146 11.47 -11.79 1.48
CA ASP A 146 11.46 -13.13 2.01
C ASP A 146 10.04 -13.70 2.21
N ARG A 147 9.96 -15.00 2.50
CA ARG A 147 8.67 -15.67 2.71
C ARG A 147 7.85 -15.09 3.85
N SER A 148 8.51 -14.73 4.95
CA SER A 148 7.84 -14.19 6.14
C SER A 148 7.21 -12.84 5.82
N LEU A 149 7.94 -11.99 5.10
CA LEU A 149 7.46 -10.69 4.68
C LEU A 149 6.31 -10.79 3.68
N ALA A 150 6.41 -11.70 2.70
CA ALA A 150 5.33 -11.99 1.76
C ALA A 150 4.08 -12.49 2.49
N TYR A 151 4.24 -13.41 3.44
CA TYR A 151 3.14 -13.91 4.27
C TYR A 151 2.46 -12.78 5.07
N VAL A 152 3.25 -11.95 5.76
CA VAL A 152 2.72 -10.78 6.50
C VAL A 152 1.92 -9.87 5.58
N GLY A 153 2.43 -9.57 4.37
CA GLY A 153 1.70 -8.77 3.38
C GLY A 153 0.39 -9.41 2.95
N MET A 154 0.44 -10.70 2.62
CA MET A 154 -0.72 -11.45 2.14
C MET A 154 -1.79 -11.70 3.21
N THR A 155 -1.48 -11.57 4.49
CA THR A 155 -2.44 -11.75 5.61
C THR A 155 -3.10 -10.45 6.08
N ARG A 156 -2.93 -9.33 5.39
CA ARG A 156 -3.52 -8.03 5.77
C ARG A 156 -4.96 -7.83 5.29
N HIS A 157 -5.54 -8.77 4.57
CA HIS A 157 -6.88 -8.66 3.98
C HIS A 157 -7.95 -9.45 4.75
N ARG A 158 -9.20 -9.00 4.59
CA ARG A 158 -10.41 -9.75 5.01
C ARG A 158 -11.05 -10.51 3.84
N GLU A 159 -11.10 -9.88 2.65
CA GLU A 159 -11.79 -10.42 1.48
C GLU A 159 -10.83 -10.95 0.41
N ALA A 160 -9.85 -10.14 0.00
CA ALA A 160 -8.96 -10.50 -1.11
C ALA A 160 -7.55 -9.95 -0.94
N ALA A 161 -6.56 -10.75 -1.35
CA ALA A 161 -5.19 -10.31 -1.58
C ALA A 161 -4.78 -10.66 -3.00
N THR A 162 -4.19 -9.68 -3.70
CA THR A 162 -3.68 -9.85 -5.05
C THR A 162 -2.19 -9.57 -5.08
N LEU A 163 -1.42 -10.49 -5.68
CA LEU A 163 0.02 -10.38 -5.82
C LEU A 163 0.39 -10.02 -7.25
N PHE A 164 1.25 -9.02 -7.40
CA PHE A 164 1.82 -8.58 -8.66
C PHE A 164 3.33 -8.77 -8.65
N ALA A 165 3.90 -9.22 -9.75
CA ALA A 165 5.33 -9.45 -9.90
C ALA A 165 5.78 -9.19 -11.34
N GLY A 166 6.96 -8.59 -11.49
CA GLY A 166 7.62 -8.55 -12.79
C GLY A 166 8.26 -9.89 -13.10
N ALA A 167 7.98 -10.47 -14.25
CA ALA A 167 8.57 -11.77 -14.63
C ALA A 167 10.09 -11.69 -14.72
N ASP A 168 10.64 -10.55 -15.14
CA ASP A 168 12.08 -10.30 -15.23
C ASP A 168 12.79 -10.19 -13.86
N ASP A 169 12.03 -9.92 -12.80
CA ASP A 169 12.57 -9.94 -11.42
C ASP A 169 12.87 -11.36 -10.93
N PHE A 170 12.17 -12.36 -11.48
CA PHE A 170 12.26 -13.75 -11.06
C PHE A 170 12.80 -14.69 -12.14
N THR A 171 13.36 -14.15 -13.21
CA THR A 171 13.94 -14.92 -14.31
C THR A 171 15.45 -14.74 -14.32
N ASP A 172 16.20 -15.87 -14.37
CA ASP A 172 17.63 -15.82 -14.65
C ASP A 172 17.86 -15.35 -16.10
N ARG A 173 18.40 -14.15 -16.25
CA ARG A 173 18.70 -13.56 -17.57
C ARG A 173 19.71 -14.39 -18.37
N ARG A 174 20.53 -15.25 -17.73
CA ARG A 174 21.52 -16.10 -18.41
C ARG A 174 20.91 -17.44 -18.83
N ALA A 175 19.97 -17.99 -18.06
CA ALA A 175 19.39 -19.30 -18.29
C ALA A 175 17.98 -19.27 -18.89
N GLY A 176 17.33 -18.10 -18.95
CA GLY A 176 15.93 -17.95 -19.40
C GLY A 176 14.94 -18.76 -18.55
N ARG A 177 15.31 -19.12 -17.33
CA ARG A 177 14.49 -19.88 -16.40
C ARG A 177 14.07 -19.02 -15.21
N LEU A 178 12.90 -19.30 -14.65
CA LEU A 178 12.49 -18.75 -13.37
C LEU A 178 13.50 -19.16 -12.30
N VAL A 179 14.02 -18.18 -11.56
CA VAL A 179 14.98 -18.42 -10.48
C VAL A 179 14.20 -18.67 -9.20
N ASP A 180 14.49 -19.80 -8.57
CA ASP A 180 14.09 -20.03 -7.19
C ASP A 180 15.01 -19.21 -6.26
N HIS A 181 14.56 -18.06 -5.80
CA HIS A 181 15.25 -17.25 -4.80
C HIS A 181 15.13 -17.85 -3.38
N GLY A 182 15.22 -19.18 -3.26
CA GLY A 182 15.18 -19.90 -1.98
C GLY A 182 13.76 -20.23 -1.50
N ALA A 183 12.77 -20.06 -2.36
CA ALA A 183 11.44 -20.59 -2.17
C ALA A 183 11.27 -21.83 -3.06
N ALA A 184 11.32 -23.03 -2.50
CA ALA A 184 10.75 -24.15 -3.19
C ALA A 184 9.32 -23.79 -3.64
N PRO A 185 8.88 -24.16 -4.87
CA PRO A 185 7.52 -23.88 -5.30
C PRO A 185 6.59 -24.41 -4.20
N TYR A 186 5.69 -23.53 -3.73
CA TYR A 186 4.65 -23.96 -2.80
C TYR A 186 3.73 -24.89 -3.59
N GLU A 187 4.01 -26.17 -3.53
CA GLU A 187 3.03 -27.16 -3.94
C GLU A 187 1.90 -27.12 -2.91
N ASN A 188 0.75 -26.65 -3.33
CA ASN A 188 -0.48 -26.63 -2.52
C ASN A 188 -1.02 -28.06 -2.33
N LYS A 189 -0.16 -28.94 -1.75
CA LYS A 189 -0.57 -30.27 -1.35
C LYS A 189 -1.24 -30.20 0.01
N PRO A 190 -2.28 -31.01 0.25
CA PRO A 190 -3.01 -31.01 1.53
C PRO A 190 -2.08 -31.17 2.75
N GLU A 191 -1.02 -31.96 2.62
CA GLU A 191 -0.01 -32.20 3.66
C GLU A 191 0.88 -30.98 3.97
N ASN A 192 0.95 -29.99 3.06
CA ASN A 192 1.78 -28.79 3.20
C ASN A 192 0.96 -27.58 3.69
N ARG A 193 -0.34 -27.74 3.92
CA ARG A 193 -1.18 -26.66 4.44
C ARG A 193 -0.90 -26.48 5.93
N PRO A 194 -0.56 -25.27 6.40
CA PRO A 194 -0.54 -24.97 7.82
C PRO A 194 -1.90 -25.30 8.46
N SER A 195 -1.88 -25.87 9.65
CA SER A 195 -3.08 -26.39 10.35
C SER A 195 -4.22 -25.36 10.54
N TYR A 196 -3.93 -24.06 10.49
CA TYR A 196 -4.96 -23.02 10.58
C TYR A 196 -5.80 -22.83 9.30
N PHE A 197 -5.35 -23.32 8.12
CA PHE A 197 -6.20 -23.34 6.91
C PHE A 197 -7.33 -24.38 7.02
N ALA A 198 -7.17 -25.40 7.84
CA ALA A 198 -8.22 -26.39 8.08
C ALA A 198 -9.41 -25.84 8.86
N THR A 199 -9.27 -24.71 9.54
CA THR A 199 -10.32 -24.10 10.37
C THR A 199 -11.27 -23.20 9.57
N LEU A 200 -10.89 -22.76 8.37
CA LEU A 200 -11.68 -21.84 7.54
C LEU A 200 -12.66 -22.56 6.57
N GLU A 201 -12.52 -23.87 6.39
CA GLU A 201 -13.41 -24.65 5.52
C GLU A 201 -14.62 -25.28 6.25
N ASN A 202 -14.70 -25.16 7.60
CA ASN A 202 -15.75 -25.81 8.39
C ASN A 202 -16.88 -24.89 8.88
N ASP A 203 -16.89 -23.59 8.50
CA ASP A 203 -17.98 -22.66 8.79
C ASP A 203 -18.75 -22.33 7.49
N LYS A 204 -19.47 -23.33 6.99
CA LYS A 204 -20.57 -23.14 6.03
C LYS A 204 -21.79 -23.90 6.49
#